data_5c72d57d3973ecabcd101986d821289a
#
_entry.id   5c72d57d3973ecabcd101986d821289a
#
_cell.length_a   1.000
_cell.length_b   1.000
_cell.length_c   1.000
_cell.angle_alpha   90.00
_cell.angle_beta   90.00
_cell.angle_gamma   90.00
#
_symmetry.space_group_name_H-M   'P 1'
#
loop_
_entity.id
_entity.type
_entity.pdbx_description
1 polymer ?
#
loop_
_entity_poly.entity_id
_entity_poly.type
_entity_poly.pdbx_seq_one_letter_code
_entity_poly.pdbx_strand_id
1 'polypeptide(L)'
;MDQKNILCFGDSNTHGYNSKTGGRFTVEERWTKLLQRKLGDDYYVIEEGLSGRTTSFDDPVFEGLSGLNAIYPCMMTHEPLDLVIIMLGTNDTKDRFNANGFIIGKGLERLTQKAIDTHAAWRNKPNILLVAPPPIHPDYAKTAVAGEMGDKCVERSRALSKEFKD
;
A
#
# COMPACT_ATOMS: atom_id res chain seq x y z
N MET A 1 15.42 -24.98 -6.82
CA MET A 1 15.85 -23.62 -6.38
C MET A 1 14.76 -23.09 -5.48
N ASP A 2 15.12 -22.42 -4.38
CA ASP A 2 14.09 -21.86 -3.50
C ASP A 2 13.35 -20.74 -4.20
N GLN A 3 12.03 -20.77 -4.13
CA GLN A 3 11.14 -19.75 -4.67
C GLN A 3 11.45 -18.38 -4.04
N LYS A 4 11.43 -17.31 -4.84
CA LYS A 4 11.65 -15.94 -4.36
C LYS A 4 10.35 -15.33 -3.86
N ASN A 5 10.37 -14.80 -2.64
CA ASN A 5 9.20 -14.23 -1.99
C ASN A 5 9.10 -12.71 -2.22
N ILE A 6 7.99 -12.28 -2.80
CA ILE A 6 7.67 -10.87 -3.06
C ILE A 6 6.46 -10.48 -2.22
N LEU A 7 6.65 -9.59 -1.26
CA LEU A 7 5.58 -9.05 -0.44
C LEU A 7 5.00 -7.79 -1.09
N CYS A 8 3.70 -7.80 -1.40
CA CYS A 8 2.97 -6.64 -1.90
C CYS A 8 2.19 -6.01 -0.75
N PHE A 9 2.80 -5.03 -0.09
CA PHE A 9 2.23 -4.33 1.06
C PHE A 9 1.52 -3.05 0.61
N GLY A 10 0.22 -2.96 0.86
CA GLY A 10 -0.57 -1.84 0.38
C GLY A 10 -1.95 -1.71 1.03
N ASP A 11 -2.78 -0.90 0.41
CA ASP A 11 -4.14 -0.59 0.82
C ASP A 11 -5.20 -1.33 -0.02
N SER A 12 -6.37 -0.70 -0.22
CA SER A 12 -7.46 -1.23 -1.05
C SER A 12 -7.04 -1.44 -2.52
N ASN A 13 -6.10 -0.65 -3.06
CA ASN A 13 -5.57 -0.86 -4.41
C ASN A 13 -4.82 -2.19 -4.51
N THR A 14 -4.10 -2.59 -3.48
CA THR A 14 -3.41 -3.89 -3.42
C THR A 14 -4.36 -5.02 -3.03
N HIS A 15 -5.31 -4.78 -2.14
CA HIS A 15 -6.39 -5.72 -1.83
C HIS A 15 -7.22 -6.05 -3.07
N GLY A 16 -7.37 -5.09 -3.98
CA GLY A 16 -8.22 -5.21 -5.17
C GLY A 16 -9.68 -4.83 -4.90
N TYR A 17 -9.91 -3.77 -4.13
CA TYR A 17 -11.26 -3.24 -3.90
C TYR A 17 -11.86 -2.69 -5.20
N ASN A 18 -13.08 -3.12 -5.53
CA ASN A 18 -13.83 -2.64 -6.67
C ASN A 18 -14.85 -1.58 -6.23
N SER A 19 -14.55 -0.32 -6.48
CA SER A 19 -15.40 0.81 -6.09
C SER A 19 -16.78 0.85 -6.79
N LYS A 20 -16.96 0.13 -7.89
CA LYS A 20 -18.25 0.04 -8.61
C LYS A 20 -19.22 -0.91 -7.94
N THR A 21 -18.71 -1.99 -7.36
CA THR A 21 -19.55 -3.06 -6.78
C THR A 21 -19.50 -3.11 -5.26
N GLY A 22 -18.53 -2.42 -4.63
CA GLY A 22 -18.22 -2.52 -3.19
C GLY A 22 -17.53 -3.84 -2.81
N GLY A 23 -17.24 -4.71 -3.77
CA GLY A 23 -16.61 -6.01 -3.57
C GLY A 23 -15.10 -6.00 -3.82
N ARG A 24 -14.56 -7.17 -4.08
CA ARG A 24 -13.15 -7.39 -4.44
C ARG A 24 -13.03 -7.87 -5.89
N PHE A 25 -12.07 -7.34 -6.63
CA PHE A 25 -11.72 -7.86 -7.95
C PHE A 25 -11.34 -9.36 -7.89
N THR A 26 -11.61 -10.07 -8.96
CA THR A 26 -11.27 -11.51 -9.08
C THR A 26 -9.76 -11.73 -9.11
N VAL A 27 -9.35 -12.99 -9.01
CA VAL A 27 -7.92 -13.35 -9.12
C VAL A 27 -7.35 -13.06 -10.52
N GLU A 28 -8.19 -12.94 -11.53
CA GLU A 28 -7.78 -12.61 -12.90
C GLU A 28 -7.55 -11.12 -13.09
N GLU A 29 -8.07 -10.28 -12.20
CA GLU A 29 -8.04 -8.80 -12.34
C GLU A 29 -7.05 -8.13 -11.38
N ARG A 30 -6.82 -8.70 -10.18
CA ARG A 30 -5.91 -8.08 -9.20
C ARG A 30 -4.49 -8.00 -9.73
N TRP A 31 -3.87 -6.83 -9.63
CA TRP A 31 -2.51 -6.61 -10.14
C TRP A 31 -1.48 -7.56 -9.52
N THR A 32 -1.62 -7.92 -8.26
CA THR A 32 -0.74 -8.86 -7.54
C THR A 32 -0.80 -10.26 -8.15
N LYS A 33 -1.99 -10.72 -8.54
CA LYS A 33 -2.18 -12.01 -9.22
C LYS A 33 -1.75 -11.97 -10.69
N LEU A 34 -1.91 -10.83 -11.35
CA LEU A 34 -1.33 -10.59 -12.67
C LEU A 34 0.19 -10.64 -12.62
N LEU A 35 0.80 -10.03 -11.59
CA LEU A 35 2.24 -10.10 -11.34
C LEU A 35 2.70 -11.54 -11.14
N GLN A 36 2.02 -12.31 -10.26
CA GLN A 36 2.33 -13.72 -10.03
C GLN A 36 2.33 -14.52 -11.34
N ARG A 37 1.29 -14.37 -12.17
CA ARG A 37 1.21 -15.07 -13.45
C ARG A 37 2.33 -14.71 -14.43
N LYS A 38 2.75 -13.45 -14.43
CA LYS A 38 3.85 -12.99 -15.30
C LYS A 38 5.23 -13.45 -14.83
N LEU A 39 5.43 -13.60 -13.54
CA LEU A 39 6.71 -14.04 -12.95
C LEU A 39 6.87 -15.56 -12.97
N GLY A 40 5.77 -16.31 -13.02
CA GLY A 40 5.81 -17.79 -13.00
C GLY A 40 6.13 -18.37 -11.64
N ASP A 41 6.50 -19.67 -11.65
CA ASP A 41 6.62 -20.50 -10.44
C ASP A 41 7.92 -20.26 -9.64
N ASP A 42 8.89 -19.57 -10.22
CA ASP A 42 10.13 -19.19 -9.52
C ASP A 42 9.92 -18.10 -8.46
N TYR A 43 8.72 -17.48 -8.44
CA TYR A 43 8.33 -16.41 -7.53
C TYR A 43 7.04 -16.73 -6.82
N TYR A 44 6.96 -16.26 -5.58
CA TYR A 44 5.73 -16.30 -4.78
C TYR A 44 5.32 -14.88 -4.39
N VAL A 45 4.21 -14.41 -4.92
CA VAL A 45 3.66 -13.06 -4.67
C VAL A 45 2.67 -13.13 -3.52
N ILE A 46 3.01 -12.50 -2.42
CA ILE A 46 2.23 -12.44 -1.18
C ILE A 46 1.39 -11.16 -1.20
N GLU A 47 0.06 -11.31 -1.09
CA GLU A 47 -0.89 -10.20 -1.12
C GLU A 47 -1.16 -9.71 0.31
N GLU A 48 -0.60 -8.56 0.68
CA GLU A 48 -0.81 -7.89 1.96
C GLU A 48 -1.49 -6.51 1.78
N GLY A 49 -2.57 -6.50 1.02
CA GLY A 49 -3.45 -5.35 0.86
C GLY A 49 -4.53 -5.30 1.94
N LEU A 50 -4.59 -4.20 2.69
CA LEU A 50 -5.65 -3.93 3.68
C LEU A 50 -6.37 -2.64 3.33
N SER A 51 -7.68 -2.73 3.03
CA SER A 51 -8.48 -1.53 2.73
C SER A 51 -8.44 -0.53 3.89
N GLY A 52 -8.17 0.73 3.57
CA GLY A 52 -8.04 1.78 4.59
C GLY A 52 -6.61 1.99 5.12
N ARG A 53 -5.65 1.11 4.83
CA ARG A 53 -4.27 1.24 5.33
C ARG A 53 -3.64 2.56 4.89
N THR A 54 -3.07 3.26 5.88
CA THR A 54 -2.30 4.50 5.71
C THR A 54 -0.80 4.20 5.64
N THR A 55 0.03 5.20 5.37
CA THR A 55 1.48 5.09 5.53
C THR A 55 1.86 4.94 7.01
N SER A 56 1.51 5.92 7.85
CA SER A 56 1.93 5.97 9.26
C SER A 56 0.89 6.50 10.24
N PHE A 57 -0.29 6.89 9.75
CA PHE A 57 -1.33 7.44 10.61
C PHE A 57 -2.16 6.34 11.27
N ASP A 58 -2.41 6.49 12.56
CA ASP A 58 -3.50 5.77 13.20
C ASP A 58 -4.83 6.42 12.82
N ASP A 59 -5.78 5.64 12.35
CA ASP A 59 -7.07 6.16 11.91
C ASP A 59 -7.96 6.38 13.15
N PRO A 60 -8.52 7.58 13.35
CA PRO A 60 -9.36 7.87 14.51
C PRO A 60 -10.72 7.16 14.48
N VAL A 61 -11.09 6.54 13.36
CA VAL A 61 -12.38 5.84 13.17
C VAL A 61 -12.22 4.33 13.16
N PHE A 62 -11.09 3.82 12.61
CA PHE A 62 -10.85 2.39 12.41
C PHE A 62 -9.49 1.98 12.97
N GLU A 63 -9.45 0.87 13.69
CA GLU A 63 -8.24 0.34 14.31
C GLU A 63 -7.37 -0.45 13.31
N GLY A 64 -6.05 -0.49 13.60
CA GLY A 64 -5.11 -1.37 12.91
C GLY A 64 -4.73 -0.95 11.49
N LEU A 65 -5.03 0.28 11.07
CA LEU A 65 -4.79 0.74 9.71
C LEU A 65 -3.43 1.42 9.47
N SER A 66 -2.63 1.64 10.51
CA SER A 66 -1.28 2.21 10.35
C SER A 66 -0.34 1.21 9.69
N GLY A 67 0.14 1.53 8.49
CA GLY A 67 1.15 0.74 7.80
C GLY A 67 2.45 0.64 8.59
N LEU A 68 2.87 1.75 9.21
CA LEU A 68 4.07 1.80 10.06
C LEU A 68 4.00 0.81 11.24
N ASN A 69 2.82 0.60 11.81
CA ASN A 69 2.63 -0.36 12.90
C ASN A 69 2.58 -1.80 12.39
N ALA A 70 2.04 -2.01 11.18
CA ALA A 70 1.82 -3.33 10.62
C ALA A 70 3.01 -3.93 9.86
N ILE A 71 3.93 -3.11 9.32
CA ILE A 71 4.97 -3.59 8.39
C ILE A 71 5.92 -4.61 9.04
N TYR A 72 6.36 -4.37 10.29
CA TYR A 72 7.27 -5.29 11.00
C TYR A 72 6.65 -6.68 11.19
N PRO A 73 5.50 -6.85 11.87
CA PRO A 73 4.91 -8.18 12.04
C PRO A 73 4.56 -8.84 10.71
N CYS A 74 4.11 -8.06 9.71
CA CYS A 74 3.82 -8.57 8.39
C CYS A 74 5.07 -9.16 7.70
N MET A 75 6.19 -8.44 7.69
CA MET A 75 7.44 -8.91 7.10
C MET A 75 7.96 -10.16 7.81
N MET A 76 7.93 -10.18 9.15
CA MET A 76 8.41 -11.31 9.95
C MET A 76 7.55 -12.57 9.76
N THR A 77 6.25 -12.40 9.51
CA THR A 77 5.35 -13.54 9.23
C THR A 77 5.64 -14.21 7.88
N HIS A 78 6.19 -13.44 6.93
CA HIS A 78 6.43 -13.89 5.56
C HIS A 78 7.92 -14.06 5.20
N GLU A 79 8.81 -14.06 6.20
CA GLU A 79 10.24 -14.27 5.97
C GLU A 79 10.55 -15.67 5.37
N PRO A 80 11.62 -15.81 4.59
CA PRO A 80 12.53 -14.78 4.10
C PRO A 80 11.99 -14.07 2.85
N LEU A 81 12.16 -12.75 2.81
CA LEU A 81 11.71 -11.91 1.69
C LEU A 81 12.86 -11.54 0.73
N ASP A 82 12.55 -11.50 -0.56
CA ASP A 82 13.48 -11.09 -1.62
C ASP A 82 13.15 -9.69 -2.17
N LEU A 83 11.88 -9.27 -2.08
CA LEU A 83 11.40 -7.95 -2.48
C LEU A 83 10.16 -7.56 -1.66
N VAL A 84 10.09 -6.31 -1.23
CA VAL A 84 8.87 -5.70 -0.70
C VAL A 84 8.42 -4.58 -1.63
N ILE A 85 7.21 -4.69 -2.17
CA ILE A 85 6.57 -3.65 -2.97
C ILE A 85 5.60 -2.90 -2.06
N ILE A 86 5.80 -1.61 -1.88
CA ILE A 86 4.96 -0.76 -1.04
C ILE A 86 4.16 0.19 -1.93
N MET A 87 2.82 0.11 -1.87
CA MET A 87 1.92 1.03 -2.54
C MET A 87 0.88 1.55 -1.54
N LEU A 88 1.16 2.72 -0.96
CA LEU A 88 0.37 3.38 0.08
C LEU A 88 0.33 4.90 -0.16
N GLY A 89 -0.57 5.58 0.54
CA GLY A 89 -0.73 7.03 0.51
C GLY A 89 -2.14 7.47 0.13
N THR A 90 -2.93 6.62 -0.53
CA THR A 90 -4.31 6.97 -0.91
C THR A 90 -5.15 7.33 0.30
N ASN A 91 -5.12 6.53 1.36
CA ASN A 91 -5.94 6.76 2.55
C ASN A 91 -5.46 7.94 3.40
N ASP A 92 -4.18 8.24 3.34
CA ASP A 92 -3.58 9.41 4.00
C ASP A 92 -4.13 10.74 3.47
N THR A 93 -4.69 10.74 2.24
CA THR A 93 -5.31 11.93 1.64
C THR A 93 -6.67 12.28 2.23
N LYS A 94 -7.28 11.40 3.03
CA LYS A 94 -8.57 11.62 3.69
C LYS A 94 -8.54 12.89 4.54
N ASP A 95 -9.62 13.66 4.49
CA ASP A 95 -9.68 14.96 5.17
C ASP A 95 -9.46 14.87 6.67
N ARG A 96 -9.85 13.76 7.31
CA ARG A 96 -9.66 13.53 8.75
C ARG A 96 -8.20 13.51 9.21
N PHE A 97 -7.26 13.23 8.31
CA PHE A 97 -5.82 13.29 8.63
C PHE A 97 -5.23 14.68 8.40
N ASN A 98 -5.88 15.53 7.61
CA ASN A 98 -5.42 16.86 7.25
C ASN A 98 -3.95 16.93 6.82
N ALA A 99 -3.45 15.88 6.14
CA ALA A 99 -2.08 15.76 5.69
C ALA A 99 -1.92 16.28 4.26
N ASN A 100 -0.85 17.02 4.00
CA ASN A 100 -0.41 17.36 2.65
C ASN A 100 0.56 16.29 2.11
N GLY A 101 0.96 16.41 0.84
CA GLY A 101 1.86 15.46 0.19
C GLY A 101 3.19 15.27 0.94
N PHE A 102 3.78 16.35 1.43
CA PHE A 102 5.02 16.30 2.22
C PHE A 102 4.88 15.44 3.49
N ILE A 103 3.81 15.63 4.26
CA ILE A 103 3.56 14.84 5.48
C ILE A 103 3.35 13.36 5.13
N ILE A 104 2.61 13.08 4.06
CA ILE A 104 2.38 11.71 3.58
C ILE A 104 3.69 11.07 3.12
N GLY A 105 4.53 11.81 2.38
CA GLY A 105 5.86 11.38 1.98
C GLY A 105 6.75 11.02 3.17
N LYS A 106 6.75 11.85 4.22
CA LYS A 106 7.47 11.57 5.47
C LYS A 106 6.93 10.34 6.21
N GLY A 107 5.63 10.08 6.14
CA GLY A 107 5.03 8.85 6.65
C GLY A 107 5.54 7.61 5.90
N LEU A 108 5.60 7.69 4.56
CA LEU A 108 6.12 6.62 3.72
C LEU A 108 7.62 6.38 3.94
N GLU A 109 8.42 7.44 4.08
CA GLU A 109 9.85 7.36 4.40
C GLU A 109 10.09 6.58 5.70
N ARG A 110 9.36 6.93 6.77
CA ARG A 110 9.45 6.24 8.07
C ARG A 110 9.08 4.77 7.96
N LEU A 111 8.01 4.45 7.23
CA LEU A 111 7.58 3.07 6.99
C LEU A 111 8.64 2.29 6.21
N THR A 112 9.19 2.89 5.16
CA THR A 112 10.24 2.30 4.33
C THR A 112 11.51 2.04 5.15
N GLN A 113 11.93 3.00 5.97
CA GLN A 113 13.08 2.83 6.85
C GLN A 113 12.87 1.67 7.84
N LYS A 114 11.68 1.57 8.44
CA LYS A 114 11.35 0.44 9.32
C LYS A 114 11.41 -0.91 8.59
N ALA A 115 10.97 -0.96 7.33
CA ALA A 115 11.10 -2.18 6.52
C ALA A 115 12.57 -2.52 6.24
N ILE A 116 13.41 -1.52 5.93
CA ILE A 116 14.86 -1.69 5.74
C ILE A 116 15.49 -2.25 7.01
N ASP A 117 15.17 -1.68 8.17
CA ASP A 117 15.73 -2.04 9.47
C ASP A 117 15.22 -3.40 10.02
N THR A 118 14.21 -3.98 9.38
CA THR A 118 13.72 -5.33 9.71
C THR A 118 14.64 -6.41 9.08
N HIS A 119 15.91 -6.39 9.49
CA HIS A 119 16.97 -7.20 8.87
C HIS A 119 16.68 -8.70 8.84
N ALA A 120 16.03 -9.24 9.88
CA ALA A 120 15.74 -10.66 10.00
C ALA A 120 14.75 -11.17 8.92
N ALA A 121 13.90 -10.30 8.39
CA ALA A 121 12.93 -10.69 7.37
C ALA A 121 13.52 -10.84 5.96
N TRP A 122 14.71 -10.32 5.71
CA TRP A 122 15.33 -10.35 4.38
C TRP A 122 16.16 -11.62 4.14
N ARG A 123 15.98 -12.24 2.97
CA ARG A 123 16.82 -13.40 2.58
C ARG A 123 18.30 -13.01 2.46
N ASN A 124 18.58 -11.83 1.93
CA ASN A 124 19.94 -11.31 1.75
C ASN A 124 20.04 -9.87 2.30
N LYS A 125 19.67 -8.89 1.48
CA LYS A 125 19.71 -7.46 1.80
C LYS A 125 18.35 -6.83 1.54
N PRO A 126 18.04 -5.71 2.18
CA PRO A 126 16.83 -4.97 1.90
C PRO A 126 16.69 -4.64 0.41
N ASN A 127 15.49 -4.91 -0.15
CA ASN A 127 15.16 -4.65 -1.53
C ASN A 127 13.70 -4.17 -1.60
N ILE A 128 13.48 -2.87 -1.80
CA ILE A 128 12.17 -2.24 -1.73
C ILE A 128 11.86 -1.52 -3.03
N LEU A 129 10.65 -1.71 -3.53
CA LEU A 129 10.07 -0.95 -4.62
C LEU A 129 8.91 -0.11 -4.07
N LEU A 130 9.05 1.21 -4.12
CA LEU A 130 7.97 2.14 -3.82
C LEU A 130 7.16 2.40 -5.09
N VAL A 131 5.84 2.26 -4.99
CA VAL A 131 4.90 2.53 -6.08
C VAL A 131 3.96 3.63 -5.64
N ALA A 132 3.97 4.76 -6.34
CA ALA A 132 2.99 5.80 -6.11
C ALA A 132 1.59 5.29 -6.50
N PRO A 133 0.58 5.41 -5.61
CA PRO A 133 -0.76 5.00 -5.96
C PRO A 133 -1.33 5.86 -7.09
N PRO A 134 -2.26 5.33 -7.91
CA PRO A 134 -2.93 6.13 -8.92
C PRO A 134 -3.67 7.31 -8.26
N PRO A 135 -3.68 8.50 -8.91
CA PRO A 135 -4.46 9.62 -8.41
C PRO A 135 -5.95 9.28 -8.31
N ILE A 136 -6.60 9.80 -7.28
CA ILE A 136 -8.03 9.60 -7.07
C ILE A 136 -8.80 10.36 -8.18
N HIS A 137 -9.67 9.63 -8.89
CA HIS A 137 -10.51 10.24 -9.92
C HIS A 137 -11.66 11.05 -9.28
N PRO A 138 -12.04 12.23 -9.83
CA PRO A 138 -13.14 13.04 -9.29
C PRO A 138 -14.46 12.30 -9.13
N ASP A 139 -14.73 11.27 -9.93
CA ASP A 139 -15.94 10.45 -9.82
C ASP A 139 -16.02 9.61 -8.54
N TYR A 140 -14.97 9.61 -7.69
CA TYR A 140 -15.05 9.00 -6.35
C TYR A 140 -16.26 9.51 -5.57
N ALA A 141 -16.64 10.78 -5.79
CA ALA A 141 -17.80 11.41 -5.15
C ALA A 141 -19.15 10.70 -5.45
N LYS A 142 -19.18 9.86 -6.48
CA LYS A 142 -20.35 9.04 -6.87
C LYS A 142 -20.30 7.61 -6.30
N THR A 143 -19.27 7.29 -5.52
CA THR A 143 -19.06 5.95 -4.96
C THR A 143 -19.36 5.92 -3.46
N ALA A 144 -19.45 4.72 -2.90
CA ALA A 144 -19.70 4.51 -1.48
C ALA A 144 -18.60 5.07 -0.56
N VAL A 145 -17.38 5.31 -1.07
CA VAL A 145 -16.27 5.86 -0.29
C VAL A 145 -16.23 7.40 -0.23
N ALA A 146 -17.13 8.09 -0.92
CA ALA A 146 -17.15 9.55 -1.00
C ALA A 146 -17.12 10.22 0.39
N GLY A 147 -17.98 9.77 1.31
CA GLY A 147 -18.06 10.33 2.66
C GLY A 147 -16.83 10.08 3.53
N GLU A 148 -16.06 9.02 3.23
CA GLU A 148 -14.83 8.72 3.95
C GLU A 148 -13.63 9.51 3.46
N MET A 149 -13.59 9.83 2.16
CA MET A 149 -12.43 10.46 1.52
C MET A 149 -12.36 11.97 1.77
N GLY A 150 -13.51 12.65 1.85
CA GLY A 150 -13.59 14.10 1.96
C GLY A 150 -13.28 14.83 0.65
N ASP A 151 -13.24 16.18 0.66
CA ASP A 151 -13.23 16.99 -0.56
C ASP A 151 -11.83 17.20 -1.16
N LYS A 152 -10.76 17.08 -0.36
CA LYS A 152 -9.38 17.41 -0.76
C LYS A 152 -8.56 16.21 -1.27
N CYS A 153 -9.13 15.02 -1.23
CA CYS A 153 -8.39 13.79 -1.55
C CYS A 153 -7.88 13.75 -3.00
N VAL A 154 -8.63 14.29 -3.97
CA VAL A 154 -8.22 14.36 -5.38
C VAL A 154 -6.97 15.21 -5.56
N GLU A 155 -6.95 16.42 -4.99
CA GLU A 155 -5.81 17.33 -5.05
C GLU A 155 -4.58 16.71 -4.39
N ARG A 156 -4.74 16.22 -3.16
CA ARG A 156 -3.66 15.60 -2.37
C ARG A 156 -3.07 14.39 -3.08
N SER A 157 -3.91 13.52 -3.65
CA SER A 157 -3.44 12.31 -4.34
C SER A 157 -2.60 12.61 -5.58
N ARG A 158 -2.87 13.70 -6.30
CA ARG A 158 -2.08 14.12 -7.45
C ARG A 158 -0.65 14.55 -7.08
N ALA A 159 -0.44 15.03 -5.87
CA ALA A 159 0.87 15.44 -5.38
C ALA A 159 1.78 14.25 -5.02
N LEU A 160 1.22 13.08 -4.68
CA LEU A 160 1.98 11.96 -4.11
C LEU A 160 3.10 11.46 -5.02
N SER A 161 2.88 11.38 -6.32
CA SER A 161 3.90 10.86 -7.25
C SER A 161 5.14 11.74 -7.33
N LYS A 162 5.03 13.03 -7.02
CA LYS A 162 6.15 13.96 -6.93
C LYS A 162 6.88 13.79 -5.60
N GLU A 163 6.12 13.82 -4.51
CA GLU A 163 6.66 13.71 -3.15
C GLU A 163 7.37 12.37 -2.87
N PHE A 164 7.04 11.31 -3.63
CA PHE A 164 7.67 9.99 -3.47
C PHE A 164 8.94 9.81 -4.31
N LYS A 165 9.32 10.80 -5.11
CA LYS A 165 10.57 10.78 -5.92
C LYS A 165 11.74 11.47 -5.21
N ASP A 166 11.46 12.39 -4.32
CA ASP A 166 12.42 13.20 -3.57
C ASP A 166 12.78 12.50 -2.25
#